data_70d9be151ef2b445b6109217f035db9f
#
_entry.id   70d9be151ef2b445b6109217f035db9f
#
_cell.length_a   1.000
_cell.length_b   1.000
_cell.length_c   1.000
_cell.angle_alpha   90.00
_cell.angle_beta   90.00
_cell.angle_gamma   90.00
#
_symmetry.space_group_name_H-M   'P 1'
#
loop_
_entity.id
_entity.type
_entity.pdbx_description
1 polymer ?
#
loop_
_entity_poly.entity_id
_entity_poly.type
_entity_poly.pdbx_seq_one_letter_code
_entity_poly.pdbx_strand_id
1 'polypeptide(L)'
;MVKKKILIVEGNTREENSEFTAVGINTHTESLIESINFYKKDLDISIANPSSDNNLKNSIDSLDKYDGMIWGGSSLNIYNDTDEIRRQISFMRECQLKIKKIFAICWGLQVAVTVAGGQVKKSEKGAHRGIAHNIKVNNIGSNHKIYLNKKRQFN
;
A
#
# COMPACT_ATOMS: atom_id res chain seq x y z
N MET A 1 16.59 -13.28 18.60
CA MET A 1 16.19 -13.36 17.16
C MET A 1 16.23 -11.97 16.56
N VAL A 2 16.74 -11.83 15.33
CA VAL A 2 16.72 -10.53 14.63
C VAL A 2 15.28 -10.24 14.22
N LYS A 3 14.77 -9.06 14.58
CA LYS A 3 13.41 -8.62 14.18
C LYS A 3 13.35 -8.40 12.69
N LYS A 4 12.21 -8.78 12.09
CA LYS A 4 11.95 -8.49 10.67
C LYS A 4 11.65 -7.01 10.47
N LYS A 5 12.30 -6.40 9.49
CA LYS A 5 12.14 -4.99 9.15
C LYS A 5 11.08 -4.82 8.07
N ILE A 6 10.03 -4.11 8.40
CA ILE A 6 8.90 -3.86 7.48
C ILE A 6 8.80 -2.37 7.20
N LEU A 7 8.77 -2.02 5.94
CA LEU A 7 8.45 -0.67 5.49
C LEU A 7 6.94 -0.56 5.27
N ILE A 8 6.31 0.40 5.93
CA ILE A 8 4.93 0.79 5.64
C ILE A 8 4.97 2.10 4.87
N VAL A 9 4.26 2.16 3.75
CA VAL A 9 4.22 3.37 2.92
C VAL A 9 2.88 4.05 3.08
N GLU A 10 2.92 5.31 3.53
CA GLU A 10 1.77 6.19 3.61
C GLU A 10 1.42 6.72 2.22
N GLY A 11 0.17 6.51 1.83
CA GLY A 11 -0.34 6.93 0.53
C GLY A 11 -0.94 8.34 0.51
N ASN A 12 -1.42 8.82 1.65
CA ASN A 12 -2.01 10.16 1.77
C ASN A 12 -0.94 11.24 1.91
N THR A 13 -1.31 12.46 1.59
CA THR A 13 -0.54 13.65 1.96
C THR A 13 -0.67 13.91 3.48
N ARG A 14 0.17 14.79 4.00
CA ARG A 14 0.07 15.23 5.41
C ARG A 14 -1.23 15.97 5.68
N GLU A 15 -1.66 16.77 4.70
CA GLU A 15 -2.90 17.52 4.75
C GLU A 15 -4.12 16.59 4.86
N GLU A 16 -4.20 15.58 3.99
CA GLU A 16 -5.27 14.57 4.04
C GLU A 16 -5.29 13.82 5.37
N ASN A 17 -4.12 13.43 5.87
CA ASN A 17 -4.01 12.76 7.17
C ASN A 17 -4.44 13.68 8.33
N SER A 18 -4.15 14.97 8.25
CA SER A 18 -4.61 15.94 9.23
C SER A 18 -6.13 16.05 9.29
N GLU A 19 -6.83 15.91 8.17
CA GLU A 19 -8.30 15.88 8.12
C GLU A 19 -8.86 14.66 8.86
N PHE A 20 -8.25 13.48 8.70
CA PHE A 20 -8.64 12.27 9.46
C PHE A 20 -8.47 12.47 10.96
N THR A 21 -7.30 12.94 11.37
CA THR A 21 -7.00 13.14 12.80
C THR A 21 -7.84 14.22 13.45
N ALA A 22 -8.19 15.28 12.72
CA ALA A 22 -9.04 16.36 13.21
C ALA A 22 -10.45 15.90 13.60
N VAL A 23 -10.94 14.82 13.01
CA VAL A 23 -12.24 14.21 13.35
C VAL A 23 -12.11 12.95 14.20
N GLY A 24 -10.92 12.67 14.76
CA GLY A 24 -10.67 11.55 15.65
C GLY A 24 -10.63 10.18 14.95
N ILE A 25 -10.37 10.15 13.65
CA ILE A 25 -10.24 8.92 12.85
C ILE A 25 -8.77 8.62 12.63
N ASN A 26 -8.37 7.37 12.86
CA ASN A 26 -7.02 6.91 12.53
C ASN A 26 -6.77 6.99 11.01
N THR A 27 -5.55 7.37 10.65
CA THR A 27 -5.10 7.29 9.25
C THR A 27 -5.06 5.83 8.77
N HIS A 28 -5.00 5.64 7.47
CA HIS A 28 -4.85 4.29 6.88
C HIS A 28 -3.60 3.58 7.41
N THR A 29 -2.51 4.30 7.57
CA THR A 29 -1.23 3.77 8.07
C THR A 29 -1.33 3.39 9.54
N GLU A 30 -1.93 4.22 10.40
CA GLU A 30 -2.14 3.91 11.82
C GLU A 30 -3.00 2.65 11.99
N SER A 31 -4.14 2.57 11.32
CA SER A 31 -5.03 1.41 11.34
C SER A 31 -4.33 0.12 10.86
N LEU A 32 -3.47 0.24 9.85
CA LEU A 32 -2.67 -0.87 9.35
C LEU A 32 -1.62 -1.33 10.37
N ILE A 33 -0.92 -0.40 11.02
CA ILE A 33 0.06 -0.70 12.07
C ILE A 33 -0.60 -1.36 13.26
N GLU A 34 -1.76 -0.87 13.71
CA GLU A 34 -2.53 -1.48 14.79
C GLU A 34 -2.91 -2.92 14.44
N SER A 35 -3.42 -3.14 13.21
CA SER A 35 -3.77 -4.48 12.73
C SER A 35 -2.56 -5.42 12.70
N ILE A 36 -1.41 -4.95 12.23
CA ILE A 36 -0.18 -5.74 12.21
C ILE A 36 0.27 -6.08 13.63
N ASN A 37 0.30 -5.10 14.53
CA ASN A 37 0.72 -5.29 15.91
C ASN A 37 -0.22 -6.20 16.71
N PHE A 38 -1.49 -6.28 16.35
CA PHE A 38 -2.43 -7.23 16.94
C PHE A 38 -2.00 -8.69 16.67
N TYR A 39 -1.52 -8.98 15.46
CA TYR A 39 -1.11 -10.33 15.07
C TYR A 39 0.37 -10.63 15.29
N LYS A 40 1.25 -9.62 15.21
CA LYS A 40 2.70 -9.77 15.25
C LYS A 40 3.39 -8.59 15.90
N LYS A 41 3.79 -8.71 17.17
CA LYS A 41 4.33 -7.61 17.99
C LYS A 41 5.85 -7.39 17.87
N ASP A 42 6.59 -8.30 17.25
CA ASP A 42 8.06 -8.31 17.20
C ASP A 42 8.63 -7.89 15.83
N LEU A 43 7.95 -6.97 15.17
CA LEU A 43 8.40 -6.36 13.92
C LEU A 43 9.11 -5.03 14.19
N ASP A 44 10.11 -4.72 13.37
CA ASP A 44 10.73 -3.39 13.28
C ASP A 44 10.04 -2.65 12.11
N ILE A 45 9.14 -1.72 12.45
CA ILE A 45 8.31 -1.01 11.48
C ILE A 45 8.88 0.39 11.25
N SER A 46 9.13 0.73 10.00
CA SER A 46 9.44 2.09 9.55
C SER A 46 8.35 2.59 8.62
N ILE A 47 8.12 3.90 8.58
CA ILE A 47 7.15 4.56 7.72
C ILE A 47 7.87 5.44 6.72
N ALA A 48 7.47 5.39 5.45
CA ALA A 48 7.85 6.35 4.42
C ALA A 48 6.59 7.07 3.90
N ASN A 49 6.69 8.37 3.67
CA ASN A 49 5.61 9.18 3.11
C ASN A 49 6.06 9.87 1.81
N PRO A 50 6.09 9.15 0.67
CA PRO A 50 6.54 9.71 -0.59
C PRO A 50 5.59 10.76 -1.17
N SER A 51 4.34 10.85 -0.71
CA SER A 51 3.41 11.88 -1.14
C SER A 51 3.81 13.27 -0.65
N SER A 52 4.37 13.36 0.56
CA SER A 52 4.71 14.63 1.22
C SER A 52 6.21 14.90 1.33
N ASP A 53 7.05 13.89 1.23
CA ASP A 53 8.49 14.07 1.38
C ASP A 53 9.15 14.42 0.04
N ASN A 54 9.73 15.62 -0.03
CA ASN A 54 10.41 16.10 -1.23
C ASN A 54 11.82 15.50 -1.40
N ASN A 55 12.42 14.94 -0.33
CA ASN A 55 13.74 14.32 -0.38
C ASN A 55 13.68 12.86 0.08
N LEU A 56 13.39 11.97 -0.85
CA LEU A 56 13.30 10.52 -0.62
C LEU A 56 14.65 9.79 -0.76
N LYS A 57 15.74 10.50 -1.06
CA LYS A 57 17.02 9.86 -1.35
C LYS A 57 17.45 8.92 -0.24
N ASN A 58 17.50 9.37 1.01
CA ASN A 58 17.89 8.53 2.15
C ASN A 58 16.98 7.32 2.34
N SER A 59 15.68 7.48 2.08
CA SER A 59 14.71 6.38 2.11
C SER A 59 14.99 5.37 1.00
N ILE A 60 15.27 5.83 -0.22
CA ILE A 60 15.57 5.00 -1.38
C ILE A 60 16.90 4.26 -1.20
N ASP A 61 17.94 4.92 -0.71
CA ASP A 61 19.27 4.34 -0.50
C ASP A 61 19.28 3.22 0.56
N SER A 62 18.27 3.17 1.40
CA SER A 62 18.15 2.19 2.49
C SER A 62 17.03 1.16 2.30
N LEU A 63 16.43 1.04 1.10
CA LEU A 63 15.30 0.14 0.84
C LEU A 63 15.66 -1.35 0.94
N ASP A 64 16.89 -1.71 0.61
CA ASP A 64 17.41 -3.09 0.64
C ASP A 64 17.51 -3.67 2.07
N LYS A 65 17.48 -2.83 3.09
CA LYS A 65 17.46 -3.28 4.49
C LYS A 65 16.13 -3.91 4.93
N TYR A 66 15.02 -3.70 4.18
CA TYR A 66 13.70 -4.18 4.56
C TYR A 66 13.45 -5.61 4.08
N ASP A 67 12.92 -6.44 4.96
CA ASP A 67 12.46 -7.81 4.65
C ASP A 67 11.18 -7.83 3.81
N GLY A 68 10.40 -6.75 3.86
CA GLY A 68 9.18 -6.57 3.10
C GLY A 68 8.59 -5.17 3.22
N MET A 69 7.62 -4.88 2.37
CA MET A 69 6.90 -3.61 2.33
C MET A 69 5.40 -3.84 2.26
N ILE A 70 4.65 -2.98 2.95
CA ILE A 70 3.20 -2.89 2.82
C ILE A 70 2.84 -1.47 2.42
N TRP A 71 2.04 -1.34 1.38
CA TRP A 71 1.52 -0.06 0.91
C TRP A 71 0.00 -0.09 0.94
N GLY A 72 -0.60 0.74 1.78
CA GLY A 72 -2.03 0.75 2.05
C GLY A 72 -2.87 1.57 1.08
N GLY A 73 -4.02 2.03 1.58
CA GLY A 73 -4.95 2.88 0.86
C GLY A 73 -4.54 4.35 0.83
N SER A 74 -5.24 5.13 0.01
CA SER A 74 -5.18 6.59 -0.04
C SER A 74 -6.50 7.12 -0.58
N SER A 75 -6.81 8.39 -0.29
CA SER A 75 -7.90 9.16 -0.89
C SER A 75 -7.57 9.71 -2.28
N LEU A 76 -6.30 9.63 -2.70
CA LEU A 76 -5.84 10.12 -4.01
C LEU A 76 -6.41 9.30 -5.17
N ASN A 77 -6.44 9.91 -6.34
CA ASN A 77 -6.84 9.27 -7.59
C ASN A 77 -5.67 9.25 -8.57
N ILE A 78 -5.16 8.06 -8.89
CA ILE A 78 -3.91 7.90 -9.66
C ILE A 78 -3.97 8.46 -11.09
N TYR A 79 -5.16 8.66 -11.63
CA TYR A 79 -5.35 9.31 -12.92
C TYR A 79 -5.29 10.84 -12.87
N ASN A 80 -5.15 11.43 -11.67
CA ASN A 80 -4.80 12.84 -11.50
C ASN A 80 -3.28 12.95 -11.53
N ASP A 81 -2.73 13.67 -12.50
CA ASP A 81 -1.28 13.78 -12.67
C ASP A 81 -0.71 14.89 -11.77
N THR A 82 -0.63 14.63 -10.46
CA THR A 82 -0.07 15.57 -9.46
C THR A 82 1.33 15.18 -9.03
N ASP A 83 2.06 16.10 -8.42
CA ASP A 83 3.44 15.87 -7.97
C ASP A 83 3.52 14.80 -6.87
N GLU A 84 2.52 14.76 -5.96
CA GLU A 84 2.40 13.75 -4.91
C GLU A 84 2.31 12.35 -5.51
N ILE A 85 1.52 12.20 -6.59
CA ILE A 85 1.33 10.94 -7.29
C ILE A 85 2.60 10.54 -8.05
N ARG A 86 3.22 11.48 -8.75
CA ARG A 86 4.49 11.24 -9.47
C ARG A 86 5.60 10.79 -8.52
N ARG A 87 5.72 11.41 -7.33
CA ARG A 87 6.68 10.99 -6.30
C ARG A 87 6.40 9.58 -5.82
N GLN A 88 5.15 9.22 -5.59
CA GLN A 88 4.77 7.88 -5.18
C GLN A 88 5.06 6.83 -6.26
N ILE A 89 4.77 7.13 -7.53
CA ILE A 89 5.10 6.25 -8.66
C ILE A 89 6.62 6.04 -8.75
N SER A 90 7.40 7.11 -8.64
CA SER A 90 8.87 7.02 -8.64
C SER A 90 9.39 6.18 -7.46
N PHE A 91 8.87 6.39 -6.27
CA PHE A 91 9.24 5.62 -5.07
C PHE A 91 8.88 4.14 -5.19
N MET A 92 7.70 3.80 -5.71
CA MET A 92 7.31 2.40 -5.95
C MET A 92 8.25 1.70 -6.94
N ARG A 93 8.72 2.41 -7.97
CA ARG A 93 9.68 1.86 -8.93
C ARG A 93 10.97 1.42 -8.24
N GLU A 94 11.51 2.26 -7.35
CA GLU A 94 12.69 1.93 -6.55
C GLU A 94 12.42 0.77 -5.58
N CYS A 95 11.24 0.75 -4.95
CA CYS A 95 10.83 -0.33 -4.08
C CYS A 95 10.77 -1.67 -4.81
N GLN A 96 10.21 -1.72 -6.02
CA GLN A 96 10.13 -2.96 -6.81
C GLN A 96 11.50 -3.50 -7.22
N LEU A 97 12.51 -2.64 -7.37
CA LEU A 97 13.87 -3.05 -7.69
C LEU A 97 14.61 -3.63 -6.47
N LYS A 98 14.34 -3.12 -5.26
CA LYS A 98 15.14 -3.41 -4.07
C LYS A 98 14.44 -4.31 -3.05
N ILE A 99 13.11 -4.29 -2.97
CA ILE A 99 12.34 -5.05 -1.98
C ILE A 99 11.65 -6.25 -2.63
N LYS A 100 12.01 -7.46 -2.20
CA LYS A 100 11.49 -8.71 -2.81
C LYS A 100 10.04 -9.05 -2.44
N LYS A 101 9.55 -8.56 -1.30
CA LYS A 101 8.21 -8.88 -0.78
C LYS A 101 7.41 -7.60 -0.63
N ILE A 102 6.49 -7.38 -1.54
CA ILE A 102 5.62 -6.21 -1.56
C ILE A 102 4.17 -6.68 -1.43
N PHE A 103 3.46 -6.13 -0.46
CA PHE A 103 2.02 -6.30 -0.31
C PHE A 103 1.35 -4.95 -0.53
N ALA A 104 0.72 -4.80 -1.69
CA ALA A 104 0.10 -3.57 -2.15
C ALA A 104 -1.43 -3.70 -2.09
N ILE A 105 -2.09 -2.78 -1.36
CA ILE A 105 -3.52 -2.80 -1.07
C ILE A 105 -4.15 -1.53 -1.63
N CYS A 106 -5.27 -1.66 -2.36
CA CYS A 106 -6.07 -0.54 -2.86
C CYS A 106 -5.21 0.47 -3.65
N TRP A 107 -4.88 1.62 -3.06
CA TRP A 107 -4.02 2.62 -3.66
C TRP A 107 -2.62 2.08 -4.00
N GLY A 108 -1.98 1.38 -3.06
CA GLY A 108 -0.68 0.76 -3.30
C GLY A 108 -0.68 -0.20 -4.50
N LEU A 109 -1.77 -0.95 -4.70
CA LEU A 109 -1.94 -1.79 -5.88
C LEU A 109 -2.04 -0.96 -7.16
N GLN A 110 -2.78 0.15 -7.15
CA GLN A 110 -2.90 1.04 -8.31
C GLN A 110 -1.54 1.63 -8.69
N VAL A 111 -0.76 2.08 -7.71
CA VAL A 111 0.61 2.58 -7.93
C VAL A 111 1.51 1.48 -8.50
N ALA A 112 1.48 0.28 -7.92
CA ALA A 112 2.30 -0.86 -8.38
C ALA A 112 1.96 -1.27 -9.81
N VAL A 113 0.67 -1.32 -10.16
CA VAL A 113 0.20 -1.64 -11.53
C VAL A 113 0.65 -0.57 -12.52
N THR A 114 0.57 0.71 -12.15
CA THR A 114 1.02 1.81 -13.01
C THR A 114 2.53 1.73 -13.28
N VAL A 115 3.34 1.43 -12.27
CA VAL A 115 4.80 1.24 -12.43
C VAL A 115 5.12 0.05 -13.33
N ALA A 116 4.32 -1.01 -13.27
CA ALA A 116 4.47 -2.19 -14.13
C ALA A 116 3.97 -1.98 -15.57
N GLY A 117 3.56 -0.76 -15.94
CA GLY A 117 3.03 -0.43 -17.28
C GLY A 117 1.57 -0.76 -17.49
N GLY A 118 0.86 -1.14 -16.42
CA GLY A 118 -0.58 -1.32 -16.44
C GLY A 118 -1.33 0.01 -16.42
N GLN A 119 -2.64 -0.05 -16.65
CA GLN A 119 -3.49 1.12 -16.72
C GLN A 119 -4.57 1.10 -15.65
N VAL A 120 -4.69 2.20 -14.92
CA VAL A 120 -5.77 2.47 -13.96
C VAL A 120 -6.59 3.64 -14.49
N LYS A 121 -7.90 3.44 -14.62
CA LYS A 121 -8.83 4.42 -15.17
C LYS A 121 -9.94 4.75 -14.19
N LYS A 122 -10.49 5.95 -14.31
CA LYS A 122 -11.76 6.29 -13.68
C LYS A 122 -12.86 5.39 -14.26
N SER A 123 -13.69 4.81 -13.38
CA SER A 123 -14.81 3.99 -13.82
C SER A 123 -15.88 4.83 -14.52
N GLU A 124 -16.32 4.41 -15.69
CA GLU A 124 -17.44 5.04 -16.43
C GLU A 124 -18.77 4.90 -15.67
N LYS A 125 -18.88 3.87 -14.82
CA LYS A 125 -20.05 3.62 -13.95
C LYS A 125 -20.03 4.42 -12.65
N GLY A 126 -19.07 5.33 -12.48
CA GLY A 126 -18.89 6.11 -11.24
C GLY A 126 -18.16 5.33 -10.14
N ALA A 127 -18.27 5.85 -8.91
CA ALA A 127 -17.60 5.25 -7.75
C ALA A 127 -18.31 3.96 -7.31
N HIS A 128 -17.55 2.89 -7.14
CA HIS A 128 -18.05 1.66 -6.51
C HIS A 128 -18.06 1.87 -4.99
N ARG A 129 -19.26 1.86 -4.40
CA ARG A 129 -19.46 2.00 -2.95
C ARG A 129 -20.26 0.80 -2.44
N GLY A 130 -19.90 0.33 -1.24
CA GLY A 130 -20.60 -0.78 -0.60
C GLY A 130 -19.75 -2.04 -0.50
N ILE A 131 -20.42 -3.19 -0.38
CA ILE A 131 -19.80 -4.49 -0.16
C ILE A 131 -19.63 -5.22 -1.49
N ALA A 132 -18.43 -5.70 -1.76
CA ALA A 132 -18.18 -6.58 -2.89
C ALA A 132 -18.67 -8.01 -2.57
N HIS A 133 -19.54 -8.54 -3.41
CA HIS A 133 -20.10 -9.88 -3.27
C HIS A 133 -19.47 -10.85 -4.28
N ASN A 134 -19.51 -12.14 -3.95
CA ASN A 134 -19.08 -13.22 -4.86
C ASN A 134 -17.63 -13.10 -5.35
N ILE A 135 -16.73 -12.63 -4.50
CA ILE A 135 -15.31 -12.57 -4.83
C ILE A 135 -14.77 -14.00 -4.95
N LYS A 136 -14.21 -14.32 -6.10
CA LYS A 136 -13.61 -15.64 -6.37
C LYS A 136 -12.12 -15.52 -6.60
N VAL A 137 -11.38 -16.47 -6.04
CA VAL A 137 -9.95 -16.60 -6.32
C VAL A 137 -9.79 -17.32 -7.66
N ASN A 138 -9.04 -16.73 -8.59
CA ASN A 138 -8.74 -17.36 -9.87
C ASN A 138 -7.70 -18.50 -9.74
N ASN A 139 -7.41 -19.22 -10.82
CA ASN A 139 -6.50 -20.36 -10.79
C ASN A 139 -5.08 -20.01 -10.33
N ILE A 140 -4.59 -18.82 -10.66
CA ILE A 140 -3.27 -18.34 -10.20
C ILE A 140 -3.31 -18.06 -8.71
N GLY A 141 -4.32 -17.32 -8.24
CA GLY A 141 -4.49 -16.98 -6.84
C GLY A 141 -4.70 -18.21 -5.95
N SER A 142 -5.40 -19.25 -6.42
CA SER A 142 -5.65 -20.47 -5.65
C SER A 142 -4.37 -21.22 -5.27
N ASN A 143 -3.29 -21.03 -6.02
CA ASN A 143 -1.97 -21.61 -5.75
C ASN A 143 -1.04 -20.65 -4.99
N HIS A 144 -1.49 -19.42 -4.71
CA HIS A 144 -0.69 -18.43 -4.01
C HIS A 144 -0.70 -18.67 -2.50
N LYS A 145 0.45 -18.56 -1.84
CA LYS A 145 0.62 -18.86 -0.40
C LYS A 145 -0.36 -18.12 0.52
N ILE A 146 -0.80 -16.91 0.16
CA ILE A 146 -1.78 -16.12 0.93
C ILE A 146 -3.15 -16.84 0.98
N TYR A 147 -3.51 -17.58 -0.07
CA TYR A 147 -4.81 -18.25 -0.18
C TYR A 147 -4.76 -19.75 0.11
N LEU A 148 -3.59 -20.32 0.40
CA LEU A 148 -3.48 -21.72 0.81
C LEU A 148 -4.35 -21.94 2.06
N ASN A 149 -5.20 -22.97 2.02
CA ASN A 149 -6.14 -23.34 3.08
C ASN A 149 -7.22 -22.28 3.40
N LYS A 150 -7.45 -21.32 2.50
CA LYS A 150 -8.54 -20.35 2.63
C LYS A 150 -9.73 -20.75 1.75
N LYS A 151 -10.91 -20.21 2.07
CA LYS A 151 -12.08 -20.34 1.21
C LYS A 151 -11.75 -19.76 -0.17
N ARG A 152 -12.22 -20.42 -1.24
CA ARG A 152 -12.03 -19.95 -2.62
C ARG A 152 -13.04 -18.92 -3.06
N GLN A 153 -14.07 -18.65 -2.25
CA GLN A 153 -15.11 -17.67 -2.49
C GLN A 153 -15.41 -16.94 -1.18
N PHE A 154 -15.58 -15.63 -1.26
CA PHE A 154 -15.94 -14.74 -0.15
C PHE A 154 -17.26 -14.07 -0.51
N ASN A 155 -18.20 -14.12 0.44
CA ASN A 155 -19.52 -13.46 0.33
C ASN A 155 -19.51 -12.20 1.15
#